data_d57f29c3915574045fc65de22bb805ed
#
_entry.id   d57f29c3915574045fc65de22bb805ed
#
_cell.length_a   1.000
_cell.length_b   1.000
_cell.length_c   1.000
_cell.angle_alpha   90.00
_cell.angle_beta   90.00
_cell.angle_gamma   90.00
#
_symmetry.space_group_name_H-M   'P 1'
#
loop_
_entity.id
_entity.type
_entity.pdbx_description
1 polymer ?
#
loop_
_entity_poly.entity_id
_entity_poly.type
_entity_poly.pdbx_seq_one_letter_code
_entity_poly.pdbx_strand_id
1 'polypeptide(L)'
;HELGPDQKQCIPVFSGNPDLEYASKHSVPRFTLGAFRKCLECLYEHSTGRVLEVALMGKPYPTVYKYIERIAEEHMQHMKKETGPTHFYMIGDNPKSDIAGALGAGWQAILVRTGVYSGGPNEAHLVTDNVLTALQYIYKQEGLSW
;
A
#
# COMPACT_ATOMS: atom_id res chain seq x y z
N HIS A 1 2.26 30.04 21.57
CA HIS A 1 3.40 30.54 20.76
C HIS A 1 2.94 30.59 19.33
N GLU A 2 2.65 31.78 18.83
CA GLU A 2 2.44 32.00 17.39
C GLU A 2 3.76 31.75 16.69
N LEU A 3 3.80 30.78 15.78
CA LEU A 3 4.95 30.55 14.93
C LEU A 3 5.06 31.74 13.95
N GLY A 4 6.22 32.40 13.88
CA GLY A 4 6.44 33.50 12.94
C GLY A 4 6.25 33.05 11.47
N PRO A 5 5.97 33.99 10.55
CA PRO A 5 5.64 33.70 9.15
C PRO A 5 6.72 32.92 8.38
N ASP A 6 7.96 32.95 8.82
CA ASP A 6 9.11 32.33 8.15
C ASP A 6 9.56 31.00 8.75
N GLN A 7 8.91 30.51 9.79
CA GLN A 7 9.29 29.23 10.41
C GLN A 7 8.77 28.05 9.57
N LYS A 8 9.68 27.35 8.92
CA LYS A 8 9.40 26.07 8.24
C LYS A 8 9.14 24.95 9.27
N GLN A 9 8.43 23.92 8.84
CA GLN A 9 8.33 22.69 9.62
C GLN A 9 9.73 22.15 9.92
N CYS A 10 10.09 22.05 11.21
CA CYS A 10 11.44 21.67 11.64
C CYS A 10 11.58 20.16 11.91
N ILE A 11 10.47 19.46 12.08
CA ILE A 11 10.46 18.01 12.31
C ILE A 11 9.83 17.32 11.10
N PRO A 12 10.57 16.44 10.41
CA PRO A 12 9.99 15.68 9.30
C PRO A 12 8.97 14.67 9.83
N VAL A 13 7.84 14.58 9.15
CA VAL A 13 6.77 13.63 9.49
C VAL A 13 6.65 12.59 8.39
N PHE A 14 6.64 11.32 8.77
CA PHE A 14 6.51 10.18 7.86
C PHE A 14 5.26 9.38 8.22
N SER A 15 4.55 8.87 7.21
CA SER A 15 3.41 7.98 7.39
C SER A 15 3.56 6.74 6.52
N GLY A 16 3.58 5.58 7.17
CA GLY A 16 3.71 4.27 6.52
C GLY A 16 2.38 3.67 6.04
N ASN A 17 1.24 4.24 6.41
CA ASN A 17 -0.07 3.74 6.01
C ASN A 17 -1.03 4.91 5.73
N PRO A 18 -1.34 5.19 4.46
CA PRO A 18 -2.30 6.23 4.09
C PRO A 18 -3.76 5.76 4.11
N ASP A 19 -4.04 4.46 4.27
CA ASP A 19 -5.40 3.92 4.26
C ASP A 19 -6.25 4.54 5.35
N LEU A 20 -7.49 4.90 5.02
CA LEU A 20 -8.44 5.49 5.97
C LEU A 20 -9.12 4.42 6.81
N GLU A 21 -9.37 3.26 6.24
CA GLU A 21 -10.21 2.22 6.80
C GLU A 21 -9.58 0.83 6.62
N TYR A 22 -9.98 -0.11 7.48
CA TYR A 22 -9.66 -1.53 7.34
C TYR A 22 -10.87 -2.40 7.69
N ALA A 23 -10.99 -3.56 7.06
CA ALA A 23 -12.00 -4.56 7.39
C ALA A 23 -11.65 -5.28 8.70
N SER A 24 -12.67 -5.54 9.53
CA SER A 24 -12.53 -6.25 10.79
C SER A 24 -13.71 -7.18 11.04
N LYS A 25 -13.80 -7.76 12.23
CA LYS A 25 -14.95 -8.61 12.65
C LYS A 25 -16.28 -7.85 12.76
N HIS A 26 -16.25 -6.53 12.64
CA HIS A 26 -17.46 -5.70 12.67
C HIS A 26 -18.07 -5.58 11.29
N SER A 27 -19.38 -5.31 11.24
CA SER A 27 -20.16 -5.17 10.01
C SER A 27 -19.74 -3.96 9.15
N VAL A 28 -19.05 -2.98 9.76
CA VAL A 28 -18.57 -1.77 9.09
C VAL A 28 -17.05 -1.67 9.25
N PRO A 29 -16.33 -1.12 8.26
CA PRO A 29 -14.89 -0.85 8.37
C PRO A 29 -14.57 0.07 9.55
N ARG A 30 -13.35 -0.01 10.03
CA ARG A 30 -12.82 0.83 11.11
C ARG A 30 -11.74 1.75 10.59
N PHE A 31 -11.61 2.90 11.22
CA PHE A 31 -10.53 3.83 10.93
C PHE A 31 -9.16 3.28 11.29
N THR A 32 -8.17 3.62 10.49
CA THR A 32 -6.76 3.29 10.68
C THR A 32 -5.87 4.53 10.66
N LEU A 33 -4.55 4.34 10.52
CA LEU A 33 -3.55 5.40 10.62
C LEU A 33 -3.79 6.57 9.66
N GLY A 34 -4.29 6.31 8.45
CA GLY A 34 -4.61 7.37 7.49
C GLY A 34 -5.69 8.33 7.98
N ALA A 35 -6.70 7.84 8.70
CA ALA A 35 -7.73 8.69 9.31
C ALA A 35 -7.14 9.55 10.44
N PHE A 36 -6.30 8.97 11.31
CA PHE A 36 -5.58 9.73 12.33
C PHE A 36 -4.70 10.83 11.71
N ARG A 37 -3.94 10.50 10.67
CA ARG A 37 -3.11 11.47 9.94
C ARG A 37 -3.95 12.63 9.41
N LYS A 38 -5.12 12.36 8.82
CA LYS A 38 -6.02 13.41 8.32
C LYS A 38 -6.52 14.34 9.42
N CYS A 39 -6.83 13.80 10.60
CA CYS A 39 -7.17 14.61 11.77
C CYS A 39 -5.98 15.49 12.20
N LEU A 40 -4.77 14.93 12.23
CA LEU A 40 -3.55 15.67 12.58
C LEU A 40 -3.27 16.80 11.58
N GLU A 41 -3.37 16.53 10.27
CA GLU A 41 -3.22 17.55 9.23
C GLU A 41 -4.20 18.71 9.44
N CYS A 42 -5.48 18.40 9.67
CA CYS A 42 -6.53 19.39 9.92
C CYS A 42 -6.25 20.24 11.18
N LEU A 43 -5.88 19.60 12.28
CA LEU A 43 -5.56 20.28 13.54
C LEU A 43 -4.32 21.16 13.40
N TYR A 44 -3.30 20.69 12.71
CA TYR A 44 -2.08 21.45 12.45
C TYR A 44 -2.38 22.69 11.61
N GLU A 45 -3.13 22.52 10.52
CA GLU A 45 -3.53 23.62 9.66
C GLU A 45 -4.38 24.65 10.42
N HIS A 46 -5.35 24.19 11.21
CA HIS A 46 -6.19 25.05 12.04
C HIS A 46 -5.37 25.87 13.06
N SER A 47 -4.38 25.23 13.68
CA SER A 47 -3.59 25.84 14.77
C SER A 47 -2.48 26.75 14.25
N THR A 48 -1.96 26.51 13.05
CA THR A 48 -0.77 27.20 12.52
C THR A 48 -1.03 28.02 11.26
N GLY A 49 -2.19 27.83 10.61
CA GLY A 49 -2.50 28.37 9.28
C GLY A 49 -1.67 27.75 8.16
N ARG A 50 -1.02 26.59 8.40
CA ARG A 50 -0.08 25.94 7.45
C ARG A 50 -0.44 24.49 7.22
N VAL A 51 -0.11 23.99 6.05
CA VAL A 51 -0.24 22.57 5.71
C VAL A 51 0.90 21.79 6.38
N LEU A 52 0.55 20.69 7.04
CA LEU A 52 1.53 19.73 7.55
C LEU A 52 2.14 18.94 6.39
N GLU A 53 3.45 19.04 6.21
CA GLU A 53 4.17 18.25 5.22
C GLU A 53 4.40 16.83 5.77
N VAL A 54 3.80 15.84 5.10
CA VAL A 54 3.92 14.43 5.47
C VAL A 54 4.45 13.63 4.30
N ALA A 55 5.59 12.96 4.48
CA ALA A 55 6.12 12.02 3.51
C ALA A 55 5.37 10.68 3.62
N LEU A 56 4.65 10.32 2.56
CA LEU A 56 3.87 9.09 2.50
C LEU A 56 4.73 7.96 1.92
N MET A 57 4.96 6.91 2.73
CA MET A 57 5.87 5.80 2.40
C MET A 57 5.16 4.49 2.06
N GLY A 58 3.89 4.34 2.50
CA GLY A 58 3.09 3.13 2.29
C GLY A 58 2.41 3.06 0.92
N LYS A 59 1.69 1.99 0.67
CA LYS A 59 0.85 1.81 -0.53
C LYS A 59 -0.16 2.97 -0.68
N PRO A 60 -0.40 3.51 -1.88
CA PRO A 60 0.08 3.08 -3.21
C PRO A 60 1.40 3.73 -3.65
N TYR A 61 2.13 4.38 -2.77
CA TYR A 61 3.30 5.18 -3.13
C TYR A 61 4.50 4.34 -3.54
N PRO A 62 5.30 4.79 -4.55
CA PRO A 62 6.38 3.99 -5.15
C PRO A 62 7.48 3.53 -4.18
N THR A 63 7.68 4.25 -3.08
CA THR A 63 8.77 3.98 -2.12
C THR A 63 8.73 2.55 -1.58
N VAL A 64 7.53 2.05 -1.21
CA VAL A 64 7.40 0.70 -0.65
C VAL A 64 7.70 -0.36 -1.69
N TYR A 65 7.27 -0.18 -2.94
CA TYR A 65 7.48 -1.14 -4.03
C TYR A 65 8.97 -1.25 -4.39
N LYS A 66 9.65 -0.12 -4.60
CA LYS A 66 11.10 -0.07 -4.83
C LYS A 66 11.90 -0.70 -3.68
N TYR A 67 11.46 -0.51 -2.45
CA TYR A 67 12.09 -1.14 -1.30
C TYR A 67 11.95 -2.66 -1.34
N ILE A 68 10.75 -3.17 -1.64
CA ILE A 68 10.49 -4.62 -1.74
C ILE A 68 11.31 -5.23 -2.88
N GLU A 69 11.37 -4.60 -4.05
CA GLU A 69 12.19 -5.04 -5.19
C GLU A 69 13.65 -5.18 -4.79
N ARG A 70 14.22 -4.15 -4.15
CA ARG A 70 15.60 -4.18 -3.66
C ARG A 70 15.83 -5.32 -2.66
N ILE A 71 14.95 -5.51 -1.68
CA ILE A 71 15.09 -6.60 -0.70
C ILE A 71 14.99 -7.97 -1.38
N ALA A 72 14.10 -8.11 -2.37
CA ALA A 72 13.99 -9.35 -3.14
C ALA A 72 15.28 -9.65 -3.92
N GLU A 73 15.87 -8.65 -4.56
CA GLU A 73 17.16 -8.78 -5.26
C GLU A 73 18.29 -9.17 -4.30
N GLU A 74 18.43 -8.47 -3.17
CA GLU A 74 19.41 -8.79 -2.12
C GLU A 74 19.25 -10.22 -1.62
N HIS A 75 18.01 -10.67 -1.41
CA HIS A 75 17.70 -12.03 -0.97
C HIS A 75 18.12 -13.08 -2.02
N MET A 76 17.83 -12.85 -3.29
CA MET A 76 18.23 -13.75 -4.39
C MET A 76 19.76 -13.86 -4.50
N GLN A 77 20.49 -12.75 -4.35
CA GLN A 77 21.95 -12.75 -4.32
C GLN A 77 22.49 -13.61 -3.16
N HIS A 78 21.92 -13.48 -1.96
CA HIS A 78 22.32 -14.33 -0.82
C HIS A 78 22.06 -15.82 -1.07
N MET A 79 20.99 -16.14 -1.81
CA MET A 79 20.68 -17.51 -2.23
C MET A 79 21.56 -18.02 -3.39
N LYS A 80 22.52 -17.21 -3.86
CA LYS A 80 23.40 -17.52 -5.02
C LYS A 80 22.59 -17.84 -6.28
N LYS A 81 21.48 -17.19 -6.48
CA LYS A 81 20.72 -17.26 -7.73
C LYS A 81 21.31 -16.28 -8.73
N GLU A 82 21.56 -16.73 -9.95
CA GLU A 82 22.16 -15.91 -11.02
C GLU A 82 21.18 -14.85 -11.55
N THR A 83 19.89 -15.11 -11.44
CA THR A 83 18.82 -14.22 -11.90
C THR A 83 18.01 -13.71 -10.72
N GLY A 84 17.69 -12.41 -10.72
CA GLY A 84 16.75 -11.80 -9.77
C GLY A 84 15.30 -12.27 -9.98
N PRO A 85 14.37 -11.81 -9.15
CA PRO A 85 12.94 -12.09 -9.31
C PRO A 85 12.47 -11.52 -10.66
N THR A 86 11.70 -12.32 -11.41
CA THR A 86 11.20 -11.95 -12.75
C THR A 86 9.77 -11.41 -12.70
N HIS A 87 8.97 -11.86 -11.73
CA HIS A 87 7.60 -11.45 -11.57
C HIS A 87 7.31 -11.07 -10.11
N PHE A 88 6.55 -10.00 -9.93
CA PHE A 88 6.00 -9.58 -8.65
C PHE A 88 4.47 -9.61 -8.72
N TYR A 89 3.86 -10.16 -7.69
CA TYR A 89 2.42 -10.23 -7.53
C TYR A 89 1.99 -9.51 -6.26
N MET A 90 0.99 -8.65 -6.37
CA MET A 90 0.29 -8.07 -5.23
C MET A 90 -1.06 -8.76 -5.09
N ILE A 91 -1.31 -9.33 -3.92
CA ILE A 91 -2.64 -9.81 -3.54
C ILE A 91 -3.16 -8.86 -2.46
N GLY A 92 -4.27 -8.20 -2.72
CA GLY A 92 -4.82 -7.20 -1.80
C GLY A 92 -6.32 -7.03 -1.95
N ASP A 93 -6.93 -6.36 -0.99
CA ASP A 93 -8.38 -6.15 -0.91
C ASP A 93 -8.80 -4.70 -1.16
N ASN A 94 -7.84 -3.79 -1.31
CA ASN A 94 -8.12 -2.37 -1.51
C ASN A 94 -7.69 -1.90 -2.91
N PRO A 95 -8.67 -1.61 -3.81
CA PRO A 95 -8.36 -1.12 -5.16
C PRO A 95 -7.52 0.16 -5.17
N LYS A 96 -7.71 1.05 -4.18
CA LYS A 96 -7.05 2.37 -4.16
C LYS A 96 -5.62 2.34 -3.60
N SER A 97 -5.25 1.33 -2.83
CA SER A 97 -3.90 1.21 -2.28
C SER A 97 -3.15 0.00 -2.86
N ASP A 98 -3.68 -1.21 -2.71
CA ASP A 98 -3.00 -2.44 -3.15
C ASP A 98 -2.89 -2.51 -4.68
N ILE A 99 -4.04 -2.38 -5.35
CA ILE A 99 -4.11 -2.55 -6.81
C ILE A 99 -3.45 -1.37 -7.52
N ALA A 100 -3.85 -0.14 -7.18
CA ALA A 100 -3.28 1.06 -7.79
C ALA A 100 -1.75 1.13 -7.62
N GLY A 101 -1.24 0.76 -6.43
CA GLY A 101 0.18 0.76 -6.18
C GLY A 101 0.95 -0.33 -6.93
N ALA A 102 0.39 -1.54 -7.00
CA ALA A 102 0.97 -2.64 -7.77
C ALA A 102 1.06 -2.30 -9.28
N LEU A 103 -0.02 -1.76 -9.84
CA LEU A 103 -0.04 -1.31 -11.24
C LEU A 103 0.98 -0.20 -11.49
N GLY A 104 1.07 0.77 -10.57
CA GLY A 104 2.07 1.85 -10.64
C GLY A 104 3.52 1.36 -10.57
N ALA A 105 3.76 0.19 -9.96
CA ALA A 105 5.06 -0.48 -9.92
C ALA A 105 5.29 -1.46 -11.09
N GLY A 106 4.31 -1.68 -11.94
CA GLY A 106 4.38 -2.67 -13.04
C GLY A 106 4.21 -4.12 -12.56
N TRP A 107 3.66 -4.34 -11.37
CA TRP A 107 3.41 -5.67 -10.81
C TRP A 107 2.07 -6.24 -11.26
N GLN A 108 1.93 -7.55 -11.16
CA GLN A 108 0.64 -8.22 -11.33
C GLN A 108 -0.24 -7.97 -10.12
N ALA A 109 -1.41 -7.37 -10.32
CA ALA A 109 -2.34 -7.00 -9.26
C ALA A 109 -3.53 -7.96 -9.22
N ILE A 110 -3.73 -8.64 -8.08
CA ILE A 110 -4.83 -9.58 -7.84
C ILE A 110 -5.68 -9.03 -6.69
N LEU A 111 -6.93 -8.73 -6.97
CA LEU A 111 -7.89 -8.23 -6.00
C LEU A 111 -8.65 -9.39 -5.36
N VAL A 112 -8.71 -9.42 -4.03
CA VAL A 112 -9.51 -10.41 -3.29
C VAL A 112 -10.78 -9.80 -2.72
N ARG A 113 -11.85 -10.62 -2.64
CA ARG A 113 -13.16 -10.21 -2.09
C ARG A 113 -13.25 -10.28 -0.56
N THR A 114 -12.20 -10.78 0.09
CA THR A 114 -12.13 -10.90 1.54
C THR A 114 -11.49 -9.65 2.16
N GLY A 115 -12.26 -8.58 2.39
CA GLY A 115 -11.70 -7.38 2.97
C GLY A 115 -12.59 -6.15 2.72
N VAL A 116 -11.99 -5.01 2.39
CA VAL A 116 -12.72 -3.75 2.17
C VAL A 116 -13.41 -3.68 0.81
N TYR A 117 -13.02 -4.52 -0.16
CA TYR A 117 -13.62 -4.51 -1.49
C TYR A 117 -15.04 -5.09 -1.47
N SER A 118 -16.02 -4.25 -1.68
CA SER A 118 -17.45 -4.59 -1.72
C SER A 118 -18.04 -4.69 -3.13
N GLY A 119 -17.19 -4.62 -4.16
CA GLY A 119 -17.62 -4.60 -5.56
C GLY A 119 -17.39 -3.25 -6.23
N GLY A 120 -17.64 -3.18 -7.54
CA GLY A 120 -17.48 -1.99 -8.35
C GLY A 120 -16.26 -2.01 -9.27
N PRO A 121 -16.04 -0.91 -10.03
CA PRO A 121 -14.93 -0.81 -10.97
C PRO A 121 -13.58 -0.93 -10.28
N ASN A 122 -12.67 -1.66 -10.89
CA ASN A 122 -11.27 -1.79 -10.47
C ASN A 122 -10.40 -2.11 -11.68
N GLU A 123 -9.09 -1.92 -11.54
CA GLU A 123 -8.10 -2.13 -12.59
C GLU A 123 -7.23 -3.39 -12.36
N ALA A 124 -7.61 -4.27 -11.41
CA ALA A 124 -6.87 -5.48 -11.13
C ALA A 124 -6.82 -6.40 -12.35
N HIS A 125 -5.69 -7.07 -12.55
CA HIS A 125 -5.55 -8.10 -13.60
C HIS A 125 -6.47 -9.29 -13.35
N LEU A 126 -6.76 -9.58 -12.09
CA LEU A 126 -7.65 -10.67 -11.67
C LEU A 126 -8.39 -10.29 -10.40
N VAL A 127 -9.64 -10.71 -10.29
CA VAL A 127 -10.44 -10.65 -9.05
C VAL A 127 -10.76 -12.08 -8.62
N THR A 128 -10.42 -12.43 -7.38
CA THR A 128 -10.65 -13.75 -6.81
C THR A 128 -11.43 -13.67 -5.49
N ASP A 129 -11.99 -14.77 -5.04
CA ASP A 129 -12.78 -14.79 -3.81
C ASP A 129 -11.90 -14.61 -2.56
N ASN A 130 -10.69 -15.17 -2.56
CA ASN A 130 -9.78 -15.14 -1.42
C ASN A 130 -8.31 -15.35 -1.84
N VAL A 131 -7.40 -15.28 -0.88
CA VAL A 131 -5.96 -15.43 -1.11
C VAL A 131 -5.59 -16.82 -1.61
N LEU A 132 -6.31 -17.88 -1.22
CA LEU A 132 -6.03 -19.25 -1.68
C LEU A 132 -6.21 -19.38 -3.20
N THR A 133 -7.35 -18.88 -3.70
CA THR A 133 -7.61 -18.88 -5.15
C THR A 133 -6.65 -17.99 -5.93
N ALA A 134 -6.21 -16.88 -5.32
CA ALA A 134 -5.15 -16.04 -5.91
C ALA A 134 -3.82 -16.80 -6.03
N LEU A 135 -3.40 -17.50 -4.97
CA LEU A 135 -2.17 -18.30 -5.01
C LEU A 135 -2.24 -19.46 -6.00
N GLN A 136 -3.37 -20.17 -6.08
CA GLN A 136 -3.57 -21.22 -7.08
C GLN A 136 -3.42 -20.68 -8.51
N TYR A 137 -3.94 -19.49 -8.76
CA TYR A 137 -3.76 -18.83 -10.04
C TYR A 137 -2.27 -18.53 -10.32
N ILE A 138 -1.54 -17.95 -9.35
CA ILE A 138 -0.11 -17.64 -9.48
C ILE A 138 0.69 -18.91 -9.78
N TYR A 139 0.49 -19.98 -9.00
CA TYR A 139 1.19 -21.25 -9.23
C TYR A 139 0.97 -21.78 -10.64
N LYS A 140 -0.26 -21.69 -11.15
CA LYS A 140 -0.57 -22.07 -12.52
C LYS A 140 0.13 -21.20 -13.56
N GLN A 141 0.18 -19.88 -13.34
CA GLN A 141 0.84 -18.94 -14.26
C GLN A 141 2.35 -19.19 -14.33
N GLU A 142 2.97 -19.48 -13.20
CA GLU A 142 4.41 -19.74 -13.07
C GLU A 142 4.80 -21.20 -13.40
N GLY A 143 3.84 -22.05 -13.78
CA GLY A 143 4.10 -23.46 -14.11
C GLY A 143 4.53 -24.28 -12.88
N LEU A 144 4.19 -23.84 -11.67
CA LEU A 144 4.50 -24.51 -10.42
C LEU A 144 3.38 -25.50 -10.06
N SER A 145 3.74 -26.61 -9.40
CA SER A 145 2.77 -27.54 -8.80
C SER A 145 2.37 -27.04 -7.41
N TRP A 146 1.06 -27.14 -7.15
CA TRP A 146 0.49 -26.83 -5.83
C TRP A 146 0.62 -28.00 -4.88
#